data_bd7d173561a8be717f15a4b8c7e86c02
#
_entry.id   bd7d173561a8be717f15a4b8c7e86c02
#
_cell.length_a   1.000
_cell.length_b   1.000
_cell.length_c   1.000
_cell.angle_alpha   90.00
_cell.angle_beta   90.00
_cell.angle_gamma   90.00
#
_symmetry.space_group_name_H-M   'P 1'
#
loop_
_entity.id
_entity.type
_entity.pdbx_description
1 polymer ?
#
loop_
_entity_poly.entity_id
_entity_poly.type
_entity_poly.pdbx_seq_one_letter_code
_entity_poly.pdbx_strand_id
1 'polypeptide(L)'
;EIPLRLVGSEMCIRDRNSSGKKVQLRGISTHGLSWYPEYVNQSAFTFMKKNWKVNAVRLAMYTAEYNGYCTGDASNRRKLEACIDNGVKYATNAGMYVIIDWHILSDGNPQQNQKEALKFFKKMAKKYKNNTNVIYEICNEPNGGTSWSTIKKYAEKIIKGIRTYDKKAVILVGTPNWSQDVDQAALSPVSKKYRKNVMYTLHFYAATHKEWLRDKAQAALDKGLPLFVSEFSICDVSGNGGLDKAEAKKWLTFLDKNNISYMA
;
A
#
# COMPACT_ATOMS: atom_id res chain seq x y z
N GLU A 1 22.79 -5.11 -3.62
CA GLU A 1 22.59 -3.65 -3.62
C GLU A 1 21.12 -3.37 -3.35
N ILE A 2 20.83 -2.45 -2.42
CA ILE A 2 19.46 -1.98 -2.18
C ILE A 2 19.02 -1.18 -3.41
N PRO A 3 17.87 -1.51 -4.04
CA PRO A 3 17.42 -0.80 -5.22
C PRO A 3 17.28 0.70 -4.96
N LEU A 4 17.60 1.51 -5.95
CA LEU A 4 17.37 2.95 -5.92
C LEU A 4 15.88 3.23 -5.62
N ARG A 5 15.63 4.26 -4.81
CA ARG A 5 14.28 4.67 -4.38
C ARG A 5 13.30 4.75 -5.55
N LEU A 6 12.12 4.18 -5.39
CA LEU A 6 11.02 4.39 -6.34
C LEU A 6 10.65 5.86 -6.43
N VAL A 7 10.36 6.32 -7.63
CA VAL A 7 9.87 7.66 -7.91
C VAL A 7 8.57 7.52 -8.70
N GLY A 8 7.45 7.87 -8.07
CA GLY A 8 6.22 8.13 -8.80
C GLY A 8 6.37 9.48 -9.51
N SER A 9 6.18 9.54 -10.81
CA SER A 9 6.27 10.81 -11.54
C SER A 9 4.88 11.38 -11.80
N GLU A 10 4.79 12.72 -11.86
CA GLU A 10 3.54 13.44 -12.18
C GLU A 10 2.99 13.12 -13.58
N MET A 11 3.75 12.43 -14.44
CA MET A 11 3.39 12.11 -15.82
C MET A 11 3.72 10.68 -16.25
N CYS A 12 4.15 9.78 -15.37
CA CYS A 12 4.39 8.38 -15.72
C CYS A 12 3.48 7.47 -14.90
N ILE A 13 2.56 6.83 -15.57
CA ILE A 13 1.62 5.82 -15.08
C ILE A 13 2.34 4.57 -14.53
N ARG A 14 3.68 4.53 -14.55
CA ARG A 14 4.50 3.33 -14.35
C ARG A 14 5.55 3.56 -13.29
N ASP A 15 5.74 2.56 -12.43
CA ASP A 15 6.79 2.56 -11.40
C ASP A 15 8.17 2.74 -12.02
N ARG A 16 8.96 3.66 -11.47
CA ARG A 16 10.34 3.93 -11.90
C ARG A 16 11.24 4.10 -10.68
N ASN A 17 12.51 3.73 -10.84
CA ASN A 17 13.53 4.07 -9.84
C ASN A 17 14.03 5.51 -10.04
N SER A 18 14.93 5.95 -9.15
CA SER A 18 15.52 7.29 -9.19
C SER A 18 16.32 7.61 -10.46
N SER A 19 16.74 6.59 -11.23
CA SER A 19 17.38 6.74 -12.55
C SER A 19 16.39 6.71 -13.71
N GLY A 20 15.09 6.72 -13.43
CA GLY A 20 14.03 6.69 -14.43
C GLY A 20 13.78 5.32 -15.07
N LYS A 21 14.49 4.26 -14.67
CA LYS A 21 14.29 2.90 -15.17
C LYS A 21 12.97 2.35 -14.61
N LYS A 22 12.19 1.68 -15.47
CA LYS A 22 10.98 0.98 -15.05
C LYS A 22 11.32 -0.08 -14.00
N VAL A 23 10.52 -0.12 -12.93
CA VAL A 23 10.60 -1.10 -11.87
C VAL A 23 9.18 -1.60 -11.60
N GLN A 24 9.01 -2.88 -11.41
CA GLN A 24 7.76 -3.47 -10.93
C GLN A 24 8.04 -4.20 -9.62
N LEU A 25 7.33 -3.81 -8.57
CA LEU A 25 7.36 -4.54 -7.32
C LEU A 25 6.37 -5.70 -7.38
N ARG A 26 6.86 -6.88 -7.05
CA ARG A 26 6.08 -8.11 -6.94
C ARG A 26 6.31 -8.64 -5.53
N GLY A 27 5.32 -8.49 -4.70
CA GLY A 27 5.47 -8.68 -3.27
C GLY A 27 4.39 -9.52 -2.63
N ILE A 28 4.52 -9.63 -1.31
CA ILE A 28 3.58 -10.35 -0.44
C ILE A 28 3.21 -9.43 0.72
N SER A 29 1.92 -9.40 1.05
CA SER A 29 1.42 -8.78 2.29
C SER A 29 1.54 -9.77 3.45
N THR A 30 1.89 -9.26 4.62
CA THR A 30 1.62 -10.01 5.85
C THR A 30 0.11 -10.07 6.08
N HIS A 31 -0.35 -11.03 6.85
CA HIS A 31 -1.59 -10.86 7.60
C HIS A 31 -1.41 -9.78 8.67
N GLY A 32 -2.47 -9.45 9.41
CA GLY A 32 -2.40 -8.42 10.45
C GLY A 32 -1.31 -8.66 11.49
N LEU A 33 -0.49 -7.65 11.73
CA LEU A 33 0.64 -7.71 12.67
C LEU A 33 0.23 -8.02 14.12
N SER A 34 -1.05 -7.78 14.46
CA SER A 34 -1.61 -8.08 15.78
C SER A 34 -1.91 -9.56 15.98
N TRP A 35 -2.14 -10.30 14.90
CA TRP A 35 -2.49 -11.74 14.93
C TRP A 35 -1.27 -12.63 14.74
N TYR A 36 -0.40 -12.29 13.81
CA TYR A 36 0.70 -13.14 13.37
C TYR A 36 2.04 -12.39 13.27
N PRO A 37 2.49 -11.73 14.36
CA PRO A 37 3.75 -10.97 14.34
C PRO A 37 4.98 -11.85 14.09
N GLU A 38 4.90 -13.16 14.37
CA GLU A 38 5.97 -14.13 14.21
C GLU A 38 6.39 -14.33 12.74
N TYR A 39 5.51 -14.07 11.80
CA TYR A 39 5.85 -14.13 10.37
C TYR A 39 6.68 -12.95 9.90
N VAL A 40 6.78 -11.88 10.68
CA VAL A 40 7.72 -10.80 10.45
C VAL A 40 9.09 -11.19 10.99
N ASN A 41 9.83 -11.99 10.23
CA ASN A 41 11.15 -12.47 10.63
C ASN A 41 12.13 -12.50 9.45
N GLN A 42 13.44 -12.45 9.78
CA GLN A 42 14.51 -12.37 8.77
C GLN A 42 14.56 -13.59 7.86
N SER A 43 14.34 -14.78 8.40
CA SER A 43 14.42 -16.04 7.63
C SER A 43 13.32 -16.13 6.59
N ALA A 44 12.07 -15.76 6.96
CA ALA A 44 10.93 -15.72 6.03
C ALA A 44 11.20 -14.74 4.88
N PHE A 45 11.65 -13.51 5.18
CA PHE A 45 11.93 -12.50 4.15
C PHE A 45 13.07 -12.93 3.23
N THR A 46 14.12 -13.49 3.78
CA THR A 46 15.26 -14.02 3.00
C THR A 46 14.80 -15.18 2.11
N PHE A 47 13.96 -16.08 2.64
CA PHE A 47 13.42 -17.21 1.88
C PHE A 47 12.56 -16.74 0.70
N MET A 48 11.60 -15.83 0.95
CA MET A 48 10.74 -15.27 -0.10
C MET A 48 11.56 -14.57 -1.18
N LYS A 49 12.56 -13.77 -0.81
CA LYS A 49 13.47 -13.13 -1.76
C LYS A 49 14.21 -14.15 -2.61
N LYS A 50 14.80 -15.16 -1.97
CA LYS A 50 15.67 -16.14 -2.63
C LYS A 50 14.89 -17.13 -3.50
N ASN A 51 13.76 -17.65 -3.00
CA ASN A 51 13.05 -18.77 -3.64
C ASN A 51 11.89 -18.29 -4.50
N TRP A 52 11.13 -17.28 -4.06
CA TRP A 52 9.95 -16.77 -4.78
C TRP A 52 10.25 -15.52 -5.59
N LYS A 53 11.48 -14.99 -5.51
CA LYS A 53 11.91 -13.77 -6.21
C LYS A 53 11.08 -12.53 -5.82
N VAL A 54 10.47 -12.54 -4.66
CA VAL A 54 9.75 -11.41 -4.09
C VAL A 54 10.71 -10.24 -3.87
N ASN A 55 10.31 -9.04 -4.22
CA ASN A 55 11.15 -7.84 -4.08
C ASN A 55 10.53 -6.76 -3.19
N ALA A 56 9.35 -7.02 -2.62
CA ALA A 56 8.69 -6.15 -1.67
C ALA A 56 7.87 -6.96 -0.65
N VAL A 57 7.70 -6.39 0.55
CA VAL A 57 6.77 -6.90 1.58
C VAL A 57 5.87 -5.77 2.05
N ARG A 58 4.63 -6.06 2.38
CA ARG A 58 3.67 -5.13 2.99
C ARG A 58 3.42 -5.55 4.43
N LEU A 59 3.50 -4.61 5.35
CA LEU A 59 3.29 -4.81 6.78
C LEU A 59 1.90 -4.26 7.14
N ALA A 60 0.91 -5.14 7.21
CA ALA A 60 -0.49 -4.79 7.44
C ALA A 60 -0.74 -4.50 8.93
N MET A 61 -0.63 -3.22 9.33
CA MET A 61 -0.91 -2.80 10.70
C MET A 61 -2.36 -2.35 10.84
N TYR A 62 -3.22 -3.24 11.30
CA TYR A 62 -4.63 -2.94 11.56
C TYR A 62 -4.81 -1.84 12.59
N THR A 63 -5.84 -1.02 12.38
CA THR A 63 -6.13 0.17 13.20
C THR A 63 -7.20 -0.08 14.24
N ALA A 64 -8.36 -0.59 13.83
CA ALA A 64 -9.55 -0.72 14.67
C ALA A 64 -9.87 -2.17 15.10
N GLU A 65 -9.30 -3.16 14.45
CA GLU A 65 -9.55 -4.59 14.73
C GLU A 65 -8.83 -5.07 15.99
N TYR A 66 -8.84 -6.38 16.23
CA TYR A 66 -8.23 -7.02 17.40
C TYR A 66 -6.81 -6.52 17.65
N ASN A 67 -6.58 -5.96 18.84
CA ASN A 67 -5.30 -5.37 19.21
C ASN A 67 -4.73 -4.39 18.18
N GLY A 68 -5.60 -3.71 17.43
CA GLY A 68 -5.21 -2.70 16.45
C GLY A 68 -4.51 -1.50 17.09
N TYR A 69 -3.87 -0.71 16.26
CA TYR A 69 -3.09 0.44 16.75
C TYR A 69 -3.94 1.49 17.49
N CYS A 70 -5.20 1.65 17.09
CA CYS A 70 -6.14 2.64 17.68
C CYS A 70 -6.99 2.06 18.81
N THR A 71 -7.15 0.75 18.89
CA THR A 71 -7.97 0.07 19.91
C THR A 71 -7.15 -0.51 21.05
N GLY A 72 -5.90 -0.87 20.80
CA GLY A 72 -4.97 -1.38 21.81
C GLY A 72 -4.41 -0.29 22.71
N ASP A 73 -3.88 -0.71 23.84
CA ASP A 73 -3.22 0.15 24.80
C ASP A 73 -1.83 0.66 24.31
N ALA A 74 -1.17 1.47 25.16
CA ALA A 74 0.16 2.00 24.84
C ALA A 74 1.24 0.90 24.73
N SER A 75 1.09 -0.22 25.44
CA SER A 75 2.01 -1.35 25.33
C SER A 75 1.86 -2.04 23.99
N ASN A 76 0.62 -2.28 23.55
CA ASN A 76 0.29 -2.85 22.26
C ASN A 76 0.82 -1.97 21.11
N ARG A 77 0.63 -0.65 21.18
CA ARG A 77 1.19 0.26 20.16
C ARG A 77 2.70 0.15 20.04
N ARG A 78 3.42 0.03 21.18
CA ARG A 78 4.89 -0.19 21.16
C ARG A 78 5.26 -1.52 20.52
N LYS A 79 4.50 -2.59 20.76
CA LYS A 79 4.74 -3.90 20.13
C LYS A 79 4.55 -3.83 18.62
N LEU A 80 3.48 -3.19 18.15
CA LEU A 80 3.22 -3.01 16.71
C LEU A 80 4.31 -2.16 16.05
N GLU A 81 4.72 -1.06 16.67
CA GLU A 81 5.82 -0.24 16.16
C GLU A 81 7.15 -1.02 16.13
N ALA A 82 7.44 -1.84 17.15
CA ALA A 82 8.62 -2.71 17.16
C ALA A 82 8.57 -3.79 16.06
N CYS A 83 7.38 -4.34 15.80
CA CYS A 83 7.17 -5.28 14.69
C CYS A 83 7.44 -4.60 13.33
N ILE A 84 6.95 -3.38 13.12
CA ILE A 84 7.27 -2.57 11.93
C ILE A 84 8.77 -2.31 11.83
N ASP A 85 9.42 -1.93 12.93
CA ASP A 85 10.87 -1.69 12.95
C ASP A 85 11.66 -2.92 12.53
N ASN A 86 11.28 -4.09 13.03
CA ASN A 86 11.86 -5.37 12.64
C ASN A 86 11.59 -5.68 11.16
N GLY A 87 10.35 -5.48 10.69
CA GLY A 87 9.98 -5.69 9.30
C GLY A 87 10.79 -4.81 8.34
N VAL A 88 10.95 -3.52 8.66
CA VAL A 88 11.80 -2.61 7.88
C VAL A 88 13.26 -3.07 7.87
N LYS A 89 13.80 -3.44 9.04
CA LYS A 89 15.17 -3.97 9.16
C LYS A 89 15.37 -5.24 8.32
N TYR A 90 14.46 -6.21 8.44
CA TYR A 90 14.56 -7.49 7.74
C TYR A 90 14.40 -7.35 6.24
N ALA A 91 13.46 -6.52 5.78
CA ALA A 91 13.31 -6.21 4.35
C ALA A 91 14.56 -5.52 3.79
N THR A 92 15.11 -4.55 4.52
CA THR A 92 16.34 -3.84 4.13
C THR A 92 17.52 -4.82 4.01
N ASN A 93 17.71 -5.70 5.00
CA ASN A 93 18.76 -6.72 4.98
C ASN A 93 18.60 -7.72 3.82
N ALA A 94 17.36 -8.02 3.43
CA ALA A 94 17.06 -8.90 2.30
C ALA A 94 17.10 -8.17 0.93
N GLY A 95 17.39 -6.87 0.89
CA GLY A 95 17.37 -6.08 -0.34
C GLY A 95 15.98 -5.96 -0.96
N MET A 96 14.95 -5.77 -0.13
CA MET A 96 13.56 -5.65 -0.53
C MET A 96 12.98 -4.28 -0.15
N TYR A 97 11.97 -3.85 -0.89
CA TYR A 97 11.12 -2.75 -0.48
C TYR A 97 10.19 -3.19 0.65
N VAL A 98 9.71 -2.23 1.43
CA VAL A 98 8.76 -2.46 2.51
C VAL A 98 7.69 -1.38 2.50
N ILE A 99 6.42 -1.80 2.52
CA ILE A 99 5.25 -0.94 2.66
C ILE A 99 4.83 -0.96 4.12
N ILE A 100 4.77 0.21 4.74
CA ILE A 100 4.18 0.40 6.07
C ILE A 100 2.74 0.82 5.84
N ASP A 101 1.81 -0.08 6.16
CA ASP A 101 0.39 0.09 5.87
C ASP A 101 -0.40 0.41 7.14
N TRP A 102 -1.15 1.51 7.07
CA TRP A 102 -2.19 1.90 7.99
C TRP A 102 -3.48 1.20 7.58
N HIS A 103 -3.67 -0.02 8.11
CA HIS A 103 -4.67 -0.96 7.64
C HIS A 103 -6.05 -0.67 8.25
N ILE A 104 -6.74 0.33 7.71
CA ILE A 104 -8.16 0.57 8.04
C ILE A 104 -9.04 -0.49 7.38
N LEU A 105 -10.08 -0.93 8.08
CA LEU A 105 -11.10 -1.86 7.58
C LEU A 105 -12.47 -1.55 8.19
N SER A 106 -12.74 -1.92 9.45
CA SER A 106 -14.00 -1.58 10.13
C SER A 106 -14.13 -0.08 10.41
N ASP A 107 -13.03 0.64 10.56
CA ASP A 107 -12.95 2.11 10.58
C ASP A 107 -12.83 2.68 9.15
N GLY A 108 -13.73 2.29 8.26
CA GLY A 108 -13.69 2.56 6.81
C GLY A 108 -13.61 4.03 6.40
N ASN A 109 -13.89 4.97 7.31
CA ASN A 109 -13.60 6.38 7.11
C ASN A 109 -12.23 6.74 7.73
N PRO A 110 -11.18 7.02 6.91
CA PRO A 110 -9.85 7.28 7.43
C PRO A 110 -9.75 8.54 8.30
N GLN A 111 -10.75 9.43 8.28
CA GLN A 111 -10.78 10.58 9.17
C GLN A 111 -11.10 10.21 10.62
N GLN A 112 -11.68 9.04 10.88
CA GLN A 112 -12.02 8.58 12.22
C GLN A 112 -10.78 8.55 13.12
N ASN A 113 -9.68 8.01 12.67
CA ASN A 113 -8.41 7.90 13.41
C ASN A 113 -7.31 8.83 12.84
N GLN A 114 -7.70 9.94 12.18
CA GLN A 114 -6.77 10.83 11.47
C GLN A 114 -5.67 11.45 12.36
N LYS A 115 -5.99 11.73 13.62
CA LYS A 115 -5.02 12.31 14.57
C LYS A 115 -3.90 11.33 14.90
N GLU A 116 -4.26 10.08 15.15
CA GLU A 116 -3.36 8.97 15.42
C GLU A 116 -2.52 8.65 14.17
N ALA A 117 -3.16 8.56 13.00
CA ALA A 117 -2.48 8.36 11.73
C ALA A 117 -1.43 9.46 11.46
N LEU A 118 -1.78 10.72 11.66
CA LEU A 118 -0.85 11.83 11.48
C LEU A 118 0.35 11.75 12.41
N LYS A 119 0.13 11.39 13.69
CA LYS A 119 1.20 11.20 14.68
C LYS A 119 2.10 10.03 14.29
N PHE A 120 1.51 8.91 13.92
CA PHE A 120 2.21 7.71 13.49
C PHE A 120 3.09 7.97 12.26
N PHE A 121 2.51 8.48 11.17
CA PHE A 121 3.26 8.71 9.94
C PHE A 121 4.35 9.79 10.08
N LYS A 122 4.15 10.82 10.89
CA LYS A 122 5.23 11.76 11.22
C LYS A 122 6.40 11.05 11.92
N LYS A 123 6.10 10.15 12.86
CA LYS A 123 7.12 9.37 13.57
C LYS A 123 7.88 8.46 12.60
N MET A 124 7.16 7.70 11.76
CA MET A 124 7.76 6.79 10.78
C MET A 124 8.58 7.56 9.74
N ALA A 125 8.04 8.66 9.20
CA ALA A 125 8.75 9.48 8.22
C ALA A 125 10.03 10.13 8.79
N LYS A 126 10.00 10.57 10.06
CA LYS A 126 11.21 11.07 10.74
C LYS A 126 12.25 9.97 10.91
N LYS A 127 11.80 8.76 11.30
CA LYS A 127 12.67 7.61 11.56
C LYS A 127 13.32 7.08 10.28
N TYR A 128 12.54 6.94 9.21
CA TYR A 128 12.96 6.26 7.97
C TYR A 128 13.30 7.20 6.80
N LYS A 129 13.43 8.51 7.03
CA LYS A 129 13.70 9.49 5.96
C LYS A 129 14.90 9.16 5.07
N ASN A 130 15.86 8.40 5.56
CA ASN A 130 17.06 7.98 4.83
C ASN A 130 16.94 6.57 4.24
N ASN A 131 15.85 5.84 4.53
CA ASN A 131 15.60 4.51 4.00
C ASN A 131 14.93 4.62 2.62
N THR A 132 15.67 4.31 1.56
CA THR A 132 15.18 4.45 0.19
C THR A 132 14.19 3.37 -0.24
N ASN A 133 14.03 2.32 0.56
CA ASN A 133 13.17 1.17 0.32
C ASN A 133 11.84 1.21 1.09
N VAL A 134 11.56 2.27 1.87
CA VAL A 134 10.31 2.42 2.64
C VAL A 134 9.26 3.16 1.82
N ILE A 135 8.05 2.60 1.79
CA ILE A 135 6.85 3.15 1.17
C ILE A 135 5.78 3.27 2.26
N TYR A 136 4.96 4.31 2.22
CA TYR A 136 3.88 4.52 3.18
C TYR A 136 2.52 4.35 2.50
N GLU A 137 1.73 3.38 2.94
CA GLU A 137 0.31 3.25 2.57
C GLU A 137 -0.53 3.87 3.69
N ILE A 138 -1.17 4.99 3.37
CA ILE A 138 -1.77 5.85 4.40
C ILE A 138 -3.21 5.50 4.76
N CYS A 139 -3.86 4.66 3.98
CA CYS A 139 -5.14 4.03 4.31
C CYS A 139 -5.38 2.84 3.37
N ASN A 140 -5.62 1.66 3.95
CA ASN A 140 -5.83 0.41 3.23
C ASN A 140 -7.11 0.44 2.37
N GLU A 141 -8.26 0.32 3.01
CA GLU A 141 -9.56 0.11 2.35
C GLU A 141 -10.65 1.05 2.87
N PRO A 142 -10.67 2.31 2.42
CA PRO A 142 -11.79 3.19 2.71
C PRO A 142 -13.10 2.58 2.18
N ASN A 143 -14.11 2.46 3.06
CA ASN A 143 -15.37 1.77 2.76
C ASN A 143 -16.58 2.43 3.45
N GLY A 144 -17.73 1.73 3.54
CA GLY A 144 -18.90 2.23 4.22
C GLY A 144 -19.49 3.51 3.60
N GLY A 145 -19.35 3.70 2.28
CA GLY A 145 -19.82 4.90 1.59
C GLY A 145 -18.89 6.12 1.74
N THR A 146 -17.69 5.93 2.26
CA THR A 146 -16.70 7.03 2.40
C THR A 146 -16.33 7.57 1.03
N SER A 147 -16.65 8.85 0.78
CA SER A 147 -16.41 9.49 -0.51
C SER A 147 -14.94 9.77 -0.79
N TRP A 148 -14.59 9.85 -2.09
CA TRP A 148 -13.24 10.27 -2.47
C TRP A 148 -12.87 11.65 -1.93
N SER A 149 -13.80 12.60 -1.84
CA SER A 149 -13.50 13.93 -1.28
C SER A 149 -13.09 13.87 0.19
N THR A 150 -13.68 12.97 0.97
CA THR A 150 -13.31 12.70 2.37
C THR A 150 -11.91 12.09 2.47
N ILE A 151 -11.64 11.05 1.66
CA ILE A 151 -10.33 10.39 1.58
C ILE A 151 -9.25 11.38 1.15
N LYS A 152 -9.51 12.18 0.13
CA LYS A 152 -8.59 13.18 -0.38
C LYS A 152 -8.19 14.21 0.68
N LYS A 153 -9.16 14.71 1.46
CA LYS A 153 -8.88 15.65 2.58
C LYS A 153 -7.97 15.01 3.64
N TYR A 154 -8.25 13.77 4.01
CA TYR A 154 -7.39 12.97 4.89
C TYR A 154 -5.99 12.81 4.30
N ALA A 155 -5.91 12.31 3.07
CA ALA A 155 -4.65 12.03 2.40
C ALA A 155 -3.75 13.27 2.32
N GLU A 156 -4.27 14.40 1.91
CA GLU A 156 -3.51 15.66 1.81
C GLU A 156 -2.93 16.09 3.18
N LYS A 157 -3.66 15.87 4.26
CA LYS A 157 -3.19 16.16 5.62
C LYS A 157 -2.05 15.22 6.04
N ILE A 158 -2.20 13.92 5.79
CA ILE A 158 -1.17 12.93 6.11
C ILE A 158 0.07 13.12 5.25
N ILE A 159 -0.09 13.31 3.93
CA ILE A 159 1.01 13.60 3.00
C ILE A 159 1.81 14.82 3.46
N LYS A 160 1.14 15.91 3.81
CA LYS A 160 1.79 17.10 4.39
C LYS A 160 2.62 16.75 5.62
N GLY A 161 2.09 15.91 6.51
CA GLY A 161 2.80 15.45 7.70
C GLY A 161 4.05 14.64 7.40
N ILE A 162 3.96 13.69 6.47
CA ILE A 162 5.10 12.88 6.01
C ILE A 162 6.17 13.77 5.37
N ARG A 163 5.77 14.68 4.48
CA ARG A 163 6.67 15.60 3.74
C ARG A 163 7.44 16.55 4.64
N THR A 164 7.02 16.77 5.88
CA THR A 164 7.78 17.54 6.88
C THR A 164 9.15 16.89 7.15
N TYR A 165 9.23 15.57 7.08
CA TYR A 165 10.44 14.82 7.40
C TYR A 165 11.06 14.10 6.19
N ASP A 166 10.21 13.53 5.31
CA ASP A 166 10.64 12.81 4.11
C ASP A 166 9.99 13.40 2.85
N LYS A 167 10.70 14.34 2.23
CA LYS A 167 10.24 15.03 1.01
C LYS A 167 10.16 14.11 -0.23
N LYS A 168 10.83 12.95 -0.19
CA LYS A 168 10.94 12.02 -1.32
C LYS A 168 10.16 10.71 -1.11
N ALA A 169 9.47 10.54 0.01
CA ALA A 169 8.71 9.33 0.29
C ALA A 169 7.75 8.97 -0.85
N VAL A 170 7.62 7.70 -1.17
CA VAL A 170 6.52 7.18 -1.98
C VAL A 170 5.34 6.93 -1.04
N ILE A 171 4.17 7.41 -1.43
CA ILE A 171 2.95 7.34 -0.61
C ILE A 171 1.84 6.73 -1.44
N LEU A 172 1.21 5.68 -0.90
CA LEU A 172 0.04 5.02 -1.46
C LEU A 172 -1.20 5.54 -0.75
N VAL A 173 -2.24 5.82 -1.53
CA VAL A 173 -3.51 6.36 -1.03
C VAL A 173 -4.64 5.42 -1.42
N GLY A 174 -5.34 4.86 -0.45
CA GLY A 174 -6.53 4.06 -0.66
C GLY A 174 -7.63 4.84 -1.39
N THR A 175 -8.42 4.15 -2.17
CA THR A 175 -9.53 4.73 -2.93
C THR A 175 -10.88 4.24 -2.37
N PRO A 176 -12.04 4.83 -2.75
CA PRO A 176 -13.33 4.41 -2.21
C PRO A 176 -13.66 2.95 -2.50
N ASN A 177 -14.65 2.42 -1.78
CA ASN A 177 -15.22 1.10 -2.02
C ASN A 177 -14.17 -0.02 -1.95
N TRP A 178 -13.48 -0.13 -0.79
CA TRP A 178 -12.39 -1.10 -0.57
C TRP A 178 -11.28 -0.99 -1.62
N SER A 179 -10.84 0.23 -1.88
CA SER A 179 -9.79 0.53 -2.86
C SER A 179 -10.08 0.02 -4.29
N GLN A 180 -11.37 0.06 -4.71
CA GLN A 180 -11.81 -0.35 -6.05
C GLN A 180 -12.11 0.84 -6.97
N ASP A 181 -12.53 1.99 -6.43
CA ASP A 181 -13.01 3.13 -7.23
C ASP A 181 -11.88 4.10 -7.60
N VAL A 182 -10.84 3.59 -8.24
CA VAL A 182 -9.68 4.38 -8.71
C VAL A 182 -10.07 5.40 -9.80
N ASP A 183 -11.11 5.12 -10.56
CA ASP A 183 -11.70 6.02 -11.56
C ASP A 183 -12.24 7.31 -10.94
N GLN A 184 -12.85 7.24 -9.75
CA GLN A 184 -13.26 8.42 -8.99
C GLN A 184 -12.07 9.28 -8.55
N ALA A 185 -11.00 8.64 -8.08
CA ALA A 185 -9.76 9.33 -7.73
C ALA A 185 -9.13 10.01 -8.95
N ALA A 186 -9.22 9.39 -10.13
CA ALA A 186 -8.70 9.92 -11.38
C ALA A 186 -9.40 11.21 -11.86
N LEU A 187 -10.67 11.40 -11.50
CA LEU A 187 -11.41 12.62 -11.83
C LEU A 187 -10.92 13.84 -11.05
N SER A 188 -10.42 13.65 -9.83
CA SER A 188 -9.95 14.72 -8.97
C SER A 188 -8.82 14.25 -8.05
N PRO A 189 -7.63 13.92 -8.59
CA PRO A 189 -6.52 13.43 -7.78
C PRO A 189 -6.14 14.41 -6.65
N VAL A 190 -5.31 13.99 -5.69
CA VAL A 190 -4.78 14.90 -4.67
C VAL A 190 -4.20 16.17 -5.32
N SER A 191 -4.24 17.30 -4.63
CA SER A 191 -3.82 18.59 -5.17
C SER A 191 -2.40 18.54 -5.71
N LYS A 192 -2.11 19.27 -6.78
CA LYS A 192 -0.82 19.25 -7.51
C LYS A 192 0.39 19.36 -6.57
N LYS A 193 0.31 20.22 -5.55
CA LYS A 193 1.38 20.41 -4.54
C LYS A 193 1.73 19.16 -3.73
N TYR A 194 0.86 18.13 -3.72
CA TYR A 194 1.03 16.88 -2.96
C TYR A 194 1.30 15.66 -3.85
N ARG A 195 1.09 15.74 -5.18
CA ARG A 195 1.13 14.58 -6.11
C ARG A 195 2.49 13.93 -6.26
N LYS A 196 3.57 14.63 -6.00
CA LYS A 196 4.91 14.07 -6.21
C LYS A 196 5.10 12.79 -5.42
N ASN A 197 5.42 11.68 -6.10
CA ASN A 197 5.59 10.34 -5.53
C ASN A 197 4.34 9.85 -4.75
N VAL A 198 3.15 10.16 -5.23
CA VAL A 198 1.89 9.62 -4.72
C VAL A 198 1.31 8.69 -5.77
N MET A 199 0.84 7.51 -5.33
CA MET A 199 0.14 6.52 -6.13
C MET A 199 -1.18 6.16 -5.46
N TYR A 200 -2.08 5.55 -6.21
CA TYR A 200 -3.43 5.23 -5.74
C TYR A 200 -3.62 3.72 -5.71
N THR A 201 -4.15 3.22 -4.61
CA THR A 201 -4.30 1.77 -4.45
C THR A 201 -5.53 1.25 -5.18
N LEU A 202 -5.33 0.10 -5.82
CA LEU A 202 -6.36 -0.76 -6.35
C LEU A 202 -6.26 -2.11 -5.66
N HIS A 203 -7.38 -2.61 -5.11
CA HIS A 203 -7.47 -3.95 -4.55
C HIS A 203 -8.42 -4.82 -5.38
N PHE A 204 -8.09 -6.10 -5.53
CA PHE A 204 -8.96 -7.04 -6.20
C PHE A 204 -8.82 -8.46 -5.66
N TYR A 205 -9.91 -9.21 -5.74
CA TYR A 205 -9.98 -10.64 -5.49
C TYR A 205 -10.50 -11.30 -6.77
N ALA A 206 -9.64 -12.05 -7.47
CA ALA A 206 -9.88 -12.41 -8.87
C ALA A 206 -11.14 -13.22 -9.11
N ALA A 207 -11.54 -14.07 -8.15
CA ALA A 207 -12.78 -14.83 -8.30
C ALA A 207 -14.05 -13.96 -8.27
N THR A 208 -13.98 -12.73 -7.70
CA THR A 208 -15.10 -11.77 -7.67
C THR A 208 -14.92 -10.62 -8.64
N HIS A 209 -13.74 -10.02 -8.67
CA HIS A 209 -13.44 -8.80 -9.40
C HIS A 209 -12.93 -9.14 -10.81
N LYS A 210 -13.80 -8.96 -11.78
CA LYS A 210 -13.59 -9.36 -13.17
C LYS A 210 -13.21 -8.18 -14.08
N GLU A 211 -13.61 -8.24 -15.33
CA GLU A 211 -13.34 -7.21 -16.35
C GLU A 211 -13.80 -5.81 -15.92
N TRP A 212 -14.99 -5.70 -15.35
CA TRP A 212 -15.55 -4.41 -14.90
C TRP A 212 -14.59 -3.60 -14.00
N LEU A 213 -13.80 -4.26 -13.14
CA LEU A 213 -12.84 -3.55 -12.29
C LEU A 213 -11.54 -3.24 -13.05
N ARG A 214 -11.14 -4.10 -13.99
CA ARG A 214 -10.03 -3.77 -14.90
C ARG A 214 -10.36 -2.56 -15.78
N ASP A 215 -11.63 -2.42 -16.21
CA ASP A 215 -12.07 -1.26 -16.99
C ASP A 215 -12.00 0.04 -16.19
N LYS A 216 -12.38 0.02 -14.91
CA LYS A 216 -12.15 1.16 -14.00
C LYS A 216 -10.66 1.49 -13.86
N ALA A 217 -9.83 0.47 -13.71
CA ALA A 217 -8.38 0.65 -13.63
C ALA A 217 -7.82 1.24 -14.93
N GLN A 218 -8.27 0.74 -16.10
CA GLN A 218 -7.85 1.27 -17.39
C GLN A 218 -8.30 2.73 -17.57
N ALA A 219 -9.53 3.06 -17.21
CA ALA A 219 -10.04 4.44 -17.27
C ALA A 219 -9.23 5.40 -16.39
N ALA A 220 -8.76 4.94 -15.22
CA ALA A 220 -7.88 5.72 -14.35
C ALA A 220 -6.47 5.91 -14.97
N LEU A 221 -5.91 4.84 -15.56
CA LEU A 221 -4.63 4.88 -16.27
C LEU A 221 -4.67 5.84 -17.48
N ASP A 222 -5.76 5.83 -18.25
CA ASP A 222 -5.96 6.71 -19.42
C ASP A 222 -5.99 8.19 -19.02
N LYS A 223 -6.40 8.48 -17.78
CA LYS A 223 -6.33 9.83 -17.17
C LYS A 223 -4.98 10.16 -16.55
N GLY A 224 -3.99 9.26 -16.65
CA GLY A 224 -2.66 9.45 -16.10
C GLY A 224 -2.54 9.21 -14.60
N LEU A 225 -3.52 8.52 -13.96
CA LEU A 225 -3.43 8.20 -12.53
C LEU A 225 -2.43 7.07 -12.30
N PRO A 226 -1.39 7.24 -11.46
CA PRO A 226 -0.46 6.15 -11.13
C PRO A 226 -1.12 5.17 -10.16
N LEU A 227 -1.24 3.90 -10.56
CA LEU A 227 -1.85 2.84 -9.75
C LEU A 227 -0.79 1.94 -9.10
N PHE A 228 -1.15 1.41 -7.94
CA PHE A 228 -0.43 0.37 -7.23
C PHE A 228 -1.43 -0.64 -6.65
N VAL A 229 -1.25 -1.93 -6.89
CA VAL A 229 -2.07 -2.98 -6.27
C VAL A 229 -1.40 -3.39 -4.98
N SER A 230 -1.81 -2.81 -3.85
CA SER A 230 -1.19 -3.09 -2.55
C SER A 230 -1.77 -4.31 -1.85
N GLU A 231 -2.89 -4.85 -2.37
CA GLU A 231 -3.47 -6.11 -1.92
C GLU A 231 -4.26 -6.78 -3.06
N PHE A 232 -4.04 -8.07 -3.26
CA PHE A 232 -4.90 -8.89 -4.12
C PHE A 232 -4.85 -10.36 -3.72
N SER A 233 -5.89 -11.10 -4.17
CA SER A 233 -5.88 -12.57 -4.09
C SER A 233 -6.51 -13.18 -5.33
N ILE A 234 -6.28 -14.49 -5.52
CA ILE A 234 -6.89 -15.29 -6.60
C ILE A 234 -8.23 -15.91 -6.17
N CYS A 235 -8.61 -15.81 -4.88
CA CYS A 235 -9.89 -16.24 -4.35
C CYS A 235 -10.99 -15.18 -4.52
N ASP A 236 -12.16 -15.45 -3.95
CA ASP A 236 -13.24 -14.47 -3.83
C ASP A 236 -13.02 -13.50 -2.65
N VAL A 237 -13.89 -12.51 -2.51
CA VAL A 237 -13.79 -11.44 -1.50
C VAL A 237 -13.83 -11.91 -0.04
N SER A 238 -14.21 -13.17 0.23
CA SER A 238 -14.16 -13.73 1.59
C SER A 238 -12.74 -13.99 2.07
N GLY A 239 -11.77 -14.00 1.14
CA GLY A 239 -10.37 -14.36 1.43
C GLY A 239 -10.12 -15.86 1.59
N ASN A 240 -11.17 -16.69 1.67
CA ASN A 240 -11.11 -18.14 1.93
C ASN A 240 -11.93 -18.96 0.92
N GLY A 241 -12.53 -18.33 -0.06
CA GLY A 241 -13.43 -19.00 -1.01
C GLY A 241 -12.74 -19.57 -2.23
N GLY A 242 -13.55 -19.82 -3.26
CA GLY A 242 -13.10 -20.44 -4.50
C GLY A 242 -12.01 -19.66 -5.23
N LEU A 243 -11.08 -20.39 -5.85
CA LEU A 243 -9.97 -19.82 -6.61
C LEU A 243 -10.34 -19.69 -8.10
N ASP A 244 -10.08 -18.56 -8.71
CA ASP A 244 -10.20 -18.35 -10.15
C ASP A 244 -8.83 -18.07 -10.80
N LYS A 245 -8.13 -19.14 -11.13
CA LYS A 245 -6.79 -19.07 -11.76
C LYS A 245 -6.83 -18.42 -13.15
N ALA A 246 -7.92 -18.61 -13.90
CA ALA A 246 -8.07 -18.05 -15.23
C ALA A 246 -8.20 -16.51 -15.17
N GLU A 247 -9.04 -16.02 -14.26
CA GLU A 247 -9.21 -14.59 -14.05
C GLU A 247 -7.98 -13.95 -13.41
N ALA A 248 -7.32 -14.64 -12.47
CA ALA A 248 -6.05 -14.20 -11.91
C ALA A 248 -4.98 -13.99 -12.98
N LYS A 249 -4.90 -14.89 -13.98
CA LYS A 249 -4.00 -14.74 -15.14
C LYS A 249 -4.31 -13.49 -15.95
N LYS A 250 -5.59 -13.17 -16.18
CA LYS A 250 -5.99 -11.92 -16.88
C LYS A 250 -5.54 -10.69 -16.10
N TRP A 251 -5.75 -10.68 -14.77
CA TRP A 251 -5.27 -9.62 -13.90
C TRP A 251 -3.77 -9.44 -13.95
N LEU A 252 -2.99 -10.50 -13.77
CA LEU A 252 -1.52 -10.42 -13.81
C LEU A 252 -1.02 -9.95 -15.18
N THR A 253 -1.66 -10.41 -16.29
CA THR A 253 -1.35 -9.92 -17.63
C THR A 253 -1.63 -8.42 -17.76
N PHE A 254 -2.74 -7.92 -17.21
CA PHE A 254 -3.07 -6.50 -17.19
C PHE A 254 -2.04 -5.68 -16.40
N LEU A 255 -1.66 -6.16 -15.21
CA LEU A 255 -0.67 -5.50 -14.35
C LEU A 255 0.72 -5.45 -15.02
N ASP A 256 1.16 -6.55 -15.61
CA ASP A 256 2.45 -6.63 -16.30
C ASP A 256 2.48 -5.73 -17.54
N LYS A 257 1.43 -5.74 -18.38
CA LYS A 257 1.29 -4.86 -19.54
C LYS A 257 1.42 -3.39 -19.18
N ASN A 258 0.84 -3.00 -18.04
CA ASN A 258 0.82 -1.62 -17.57
C ASN A 258 1.97 -1.28 -16.60
N ASN A 259 2.85 -2.25 -16.30
CA ASN A 259 3.94 -2.13 -15.31
C ASN A 259 3.44 -1.63 -13.94
N ILE A 260 2.32 -2.18 -13.47
CA ILE A 260 1.74 -1.89 -12.15
C ILE A 260 2.34 -2.85 -11.14
N SER A 261 2.89 -2.33 -10.05
CA SER A 261 3.38 -3.11 -8.91
C SER A 261 2.24 -3.73 -8.12
N TYR A 262 2.47 -4.90 -7.51
CA TYR A 262 1.44 -5.63 -6.78
C TYR A 262 1.97 -6.41 -5.56
N MET A 263 1.10 -6.56 -4.55
CA MET A 263 1.29 -7.36 -3.33
C MET A 263 0.15 -8.39 -3.24
N ALA A 264 0.50 -9.70 -3.10
CA ALA A 264 -0.45 -10.79 -2.88
C ALA A 264 -0.76 -10.95 -1.39
#